data_2b23890a908869b31cf94da5f4f606b0
#
_entry.id   2b23890a908869b31cf94da5f4f606b0
#
_cell.length_a   1.000
_cell.length_b   1.000
_cell.length_c   1.000
_cell.angle_alpha   90.00
_cell.angle_beta   90.00
_cell.angle_gamma   90.00
#
_symmetry.space_group_name_H-M   'P 1'
#
loop_
_entity.id
_entity.type
_entity.pdbx_description
1 polymer ?
#
loop_
_entity_poly.entity_id
_entity_poly.type
_entity_poly.pdbx_seq_one_letter_code
_entity_poly.pdbx_strand_id
1 'polypeptide(L)'
;MTYQLLIEEKALEFLRSLPEKSRRLVADRCLSLADDPFPGSGSGDREALHLPGFKKLYSLHVGRSCTVFYRISDDEKVVSILAITTIEKAHKMYGRL
;
A
#
# COMPACT_ATOMS: atom_id res chain seq x y z
N MET A 1 -2.39 19.05 -2.77
CA MET A 1 -2.38 18.48 -4.11
C MET A 1 -2.44 16.97 -4.06
N THR A 2 -3.30 16.41 -4.85
CA THR A 2 -3.54 14.97 -4.78
C THR A 2 -2.78 14.23 -5.88
N TYR A 3 -2.36 13.03 -5.53
CA TYR A 3 -1.83 12.08 -6.51
C TYR A 3 -2.98 11.28 -7.09
N GLN A 4 -2.82 10.82 -8.31
CA GLN A 4 -3.75 9.88 -8.90
C GLN A 4 -3.44 8.49 -8.34
N LEU A 5 -4.47 7.73 -7.97
CA LEU A 5 -4.30 6.36 -7.52
C LEU A 5 -4.57 5.39 -8.66
N LEU A 6 -3.65 4.47 -8.83
CA LEU A 6 -3.83 3.33 -9.73
C LEU A 6 -3.71 2.07 -8.87
N ILE A 7 -4.53 1.08 -9.16
CA ILE A 7 -4.48 -0.17 -8.42
C ILE A 7 -4.33 -1.34 -9.39
N GLU A 8 -3.36 -2.20 -9.12
CA GLU A 8 -3.16 -3.40 -9.91
C GLU A 8 -4.34 -4.33 -9.77
N GLU A 9 -4.64 -5.08 -10.83
CA GLU A 9 -5.80 -5.95 -10.85
C GLU A 9 -5.83 -6.94 -9.71
N LYS A 10 -4.71 -7.58 -9.41
CA LYS A 10 -4.65 -8.55 -8.31
C LYS A 10 -4.88 -7.91 -6.96
N ALA A 11 -4.39 -6.68 -6.77
CA ALA A 11 -4.64 -5.95 -5.53
C ALA A 11 -6.13 -5.62 -5.39
N LEU A 12 -6.75 -5.22 -6.50
CA LEU A 12 -8.17 -4.92 -6.50
C LEU A 12 -9.01 -6.17 -6.21
N GLU A 13 -8.65 -7.31 -6.78
CA GLU A 13 -9.33 -8.57 -6.51
C GLU A 13 -9.25 -8.95 -5.04
N PHE A 14 -8.06 -8.80 -4.45
CA PHE A 14 -7.89 -9.08 -3.04
C PHE A 14 -8.77 -8.16 -2.19
N LEU A 15 -8.78 -6.87 -2.51
CA LEU A 15 -9.61 -5.90 -1.80
C LEU A 15 -11.08 -6.29 -1.85
N ARG A 16 -11.55 -6.68 -3.03
CA ARG A 16 -12.95 -7.10 -3.21
C ARG A 16 -13.31 -8.36 -2.43
N SER A 17 -12.33 -9.22 -2.15
CA SER A 17 -12.55 -10.46 -1.42
C SER A 17 -12.69 -10.26 0.08
N LEU A 18 -12.34 -9.09 0.59
CA LEU A 18 -12.40 -8.82 2.02
C LEU A 18 -13.83 -8.60 2.50
N PRO A 19 -14.11 -8.95 3.77
CA PRO A 19 -15.39 -8.58 4.37
C PRO A 19 -15.62 -7.07 4.27
N GLU A 20 -16.86 -6.66 4.23
CA GLU A 20 -17.23 -5.27 4.01
C GLU A 20 -16.50 -4.29 4.93
N LYS A 21 -16.45 -4.60 6.21
CA LYS A 21 -15.80 -3.73 7.19
C LYS A 21 -14.31 -3.56 6.91
N SER A 22 -13.63 -4.66 6.65
CA SER A 22 -12.20 -4.62 6.32
C SER A 22 -11.96 -3.94 4.99
N ARG A 23 -12.80 -4.22 4.00
CA ARG A 23 -12.69 -3.62 2.68
C ARG A 23 -12.80 -2.10 2.74
N ARG A 24 -13.76 -1.60 3.52
CA ARG A 24 -13.94 -0.16 3.68
C ARG A 24 -12.72 0.48 4.35
N LEU A 25 -12.20 -0.17 5.37
CA LEU A 25 -11.03 0.34 6.08
C LEU A 25 -9.81 0.40 5.15
N VAL A 26 -9.54 -0.69 4.44
CA VAL A 26 -8.40 -0.75 3.52
C VAL A 26 -8.55 0.25 2.39
N ALA A 27 -9.75 0.33 1.80
CA ALA A 27 -10.01 1.29 0.73
C ALA A 27 -9.81 2.73 1.20
N ASP A 28 -10.29 3.04 2.38
CA ASP A 28 -10.15 4.38 2.96
C ASP A 28 -8.69 4.75 3.18
N ARG A 29 -7.91 3.81 3.68
CA ARG A 29 -6.49 4.05 3.89
C ARG A 29 -5.73 4.17 2.56
N CYS A 30 -6.12 3.39 1.56
CA CYS A 30 -5.54 3.54 0.23
C CYS A 30 -5.83 4.92 -0.35
N LEU A 31 -7.05 5.41 -0.19
CA LEU A 31 -7.41 6.74 -0.66
C LEU A 31 -6.57 7.83 0.00
N SER A 32 -6.20 7.64 1.26
CA SER A 32 -5.36 8.60 1.96
C SER A 32 -3.98 8.76 1.32
N LEU A 33 -3.53 7.76 0.57
CA LEU A 33 -2.25 7.84 -0.12
C LEU A 33 -2.26 8.86 -1.25
N ALA A 34 -3.43 9.21 -1.77
CA ALA A 34 -3.52 10.24 -2.80
C ALA A 34 -3.14 11.62 -2.26
N ASP A 35 -3.41 11.85 -0.98
CA ASP A 35 -3.08 13.13 -0.34
C ASP A 35 -1.69 13.12 0.28
N ASP A 36 -1.26 11.97 0.80
CA ASP A 36 -0.01 11.88 1.55
C ASP A 36 0.59 10.49 1.42
N PRO A 37 1.31 10.21 0.32
CA PRO A 37 1.88 8.88 0.11
C PRO A 37 3.23 8.66 0.78
N PHE A 38 3.90 9.71 1.26
CA PHE A 38 5.25 9.58 1.79
C PHE A 38 5.26 9.22 3.26
N PRO A 39 6.22 8.38 3.70
CA PRO A 39 6.37 8.07 5.12
C PRO A 39 6.88 9.27 5.90
N GLY A 40 6.70 9.24 7.22
CA GLY A 40 7.26 10.26 8.10
C GLY A 40 6.35 11.43 8.37
N SER A 41 5.15 11.47 7.86
CA SER A 41 4.25 12.60 8.03
C SER A 41 3.26 12.43 9.17
N GLY A 42 3.58 11.65 10.17
CA GLY A 42 2.87 11.69 11.43
C GLY A 42 2.25 10.40 11.94
N SER A 43 1.66 9.55 11.11
CA SER A 43 0.94 8.38 11.61
C SER A 43 1.81 7.15 11.86
N GLY A 44 2.99 7.10 11.24
CA GLY A 44 3.89 5.96 11.42
C GLY A 44 3.45 4.66 10.74
N ASP A 45 2.38 4.71 9.97
CA ASP A 45 1.87 3.52 9.28
C ASP A 45 2.45 3.32 7.88
N ARG A 46 3.21 4.29 7.39
CA ARG A 46 3.87 4.21 6.08
C ARG A 46 5.36 4.01 6.24
N GLU A 47 5.93 3.18 5.40
CA GLU A 47 7.34 2.84 5.49
C GLU A 47 7.96 2.69 4.12
N ALA A 48 9.16 3.26 3.94
CA ALA A 48 9.93 3.03 2.72
C ALA A 48 10.68 1.71 2.87
N LEU A 49 10.59 0.86 1.86
CA LEU A 49 11.23 -0.45 1.88
C LEU A 49 12.51 -0.41 1.06
N HIS A 50 13.56 -1.01 1.61
CA HIS A 50 14.86 -1.09 0.95
C HIS A 50 15.18 -2.54 0.61
N LEU A 51 14.50 -3.05 -0.42
CA LEU A 51 14.66 -4.43 -0.86
C LEU A 51 15.49 -4.48 -2.15
N PRO A 52 16.40 -5.46 -2.27
CA PRO A 52 17.20 -5.61 -3.49
C PRO A 52 16.30 -5.77 -4.71
N GLY A 53 16.60 -5.06 -5.78
CA GLY A 53 15.84 -5.13 -7.01
C GLY A 53 14.57 -4.28 -7.05
N PHE A 54 14.21 -3.64 -5.95
CA PHE A 54 13.02 -2.79 -5.88
C PHE A 54 13.41 -1.36 -5.56
N LYS A 55 13.09 -0.44 -6.46
CA LYS A 55 13.32 0.98 -6.23
C LYS A 55 12.03 1.64 -5.78
N LYS A 56 12.12 2.46 -4.74
CA LYS A 56 11.00 3.27 -4.27
C LYS A 56 9.74 2.46 -3.99
N LEU A 57 9.91 1.33 -3.33
CA LEU A 57 8.79 0.53 -2.87
C LEU A 57 8.41 0.97 -1.46
N TYR A 58 7.13 1.12 -1.21
CA TYR A 58 6.62 1.56 0.08
C TYR A 58 5.56 0.59 0.58
N SER A 59 5.35 0.60 1.89
CA SER A 59 4.28 -0.16 2.49
C SER A 59 3.42 0.71 3.39
N LEU A 60 2.14 0.40 3.41
CA LEU A 60 1.16 1.02 4.30
C LEU A 60 0.54 -0.08 5.14
N HIS A 61 0.63 0.04 6.45
CA HIS A 61 -0.01 -0.92 7.35
C HIS A 61 -1.43 -0.45 7.67
N VAL A 62 -2.39 -1.33 7.47
CA VAL A 62 -3.81 -1.02 7.71
C VAL A 62 -4.27 -1.85 8.90
N GLY A 63 -4.35 -1.20 10.06
CA GLY A 63 -4.72 -1.88 11.29
C GLY A 63 -3.76 -3.02 11.58
N ARG A 64 -4.30 -4.15 12.02
CA ARG A 64 -3.51 -5.35 12.28
C ARG A 64 -3.74 -6.42 11.22
N SER A 65 -4.44 -6.07 10.15
CA SER A 65 -4.92 -7.07 9.19
C SER A 65 -4.15 -7.09 7.89
N CYS A 66 -3.85 -5.95 7.32
CA CYS A 66 -3.36 -5.89 5.94
C CYS A 66 -2.16 -4.97 5.78
N THR A 67 -1.38 -5.26 4.74
CA THR A 67 -0.30 -4.40 4.29
C THR A 67 -0.55 -4.09 2.82
N VAL A 68 -0.40 -2.82 2.47
CA VAL A 68 -0.53 -2.34 1.10
C VAL A 68 0.86 -1.97 0.60
N PHE A 69 1.27 -2.57 -0.53
CA PHE A 69 2.54 -2.23 -1.17
C PHE A 69 2.26 -1.30 -2.33
N TYR A 70 3.00 -0.21 -2.42
CA TYR A 70 2.77 0.78 -3.45
C TYR A 70 4.05 1.46 -3.89
N ARG A 71 3.99 2.10 -5.04
CA ARG A 71 5.06 2.95 -5.59
C ARG A 71 4.54 4.36 -5.79
N ILE A 72 5.46 5.31 -5.73
CA ILE A 72 5.14 6.70 -5.96
C ILE A 72 5.90 7.18 -7.18
N SER A 73 5.18 7.72 -8.16
CA SER A 73 5.79 8.42 -9.29
C SER A 73 5.57 9.91 -9.06
N ASP A 74 6.60 10.58 -8.57
CA ASP A 74 6.49 11.98 -8.24
C ASP A 74 6.37 12.87 -9.49
N ASP A 75 7.02 12.46 -10.57
CA ASP A 75 6.96 13.18 -11.84
C ASP A 75 5.55 13.18 -12.42
N GLU A 76 4.89 12.04 -12.36
CA GLU A 76 3.55 11.87 -12.91
C GLU A 76 2.45 12.13 -11.90
N LYS A 77 2.82 12.29 -10.64
CA LYS A 77 1.87 12.46 -9.54
C LYS A 77 0.91 11.27 -9.45
N VAL A 78 1.47 10.08 -9.46
CA VAL A 78 0.72 8.83 -9.42
C VAL A 78 1.22 7.95 -8.28
N VAL A 79 0.29 7.36 -7.55
CA VAL A 79 0.57 6.31 -6.59
C VAL A 79 0.01 5.01 -7.15
N SER A 80 0.88 4.02 -7.37
CA SER A 80 0.47 2.73 -7.93
C SER A 80 0.43 1.70 -6.81
N ILE A 81 -0.75 1.18 -6.51
CA ILE A 81 -0.92 0.13 -5.52
C ILE A 81 -0.64 -1.20 -6.20
N LEU A 82 0.45 -1.86 -5.78
CA LEU A 82 0.94 -3.07 -6.42
C LEU A 82 0.36 -4.33 -5.83
N ALA A 83 0.16 -4.36 -4.52
CA ALA A 83 -0.35 -5.53 -3.84
C ALA A 83 -0.99 -5.14 -2.52
N ILE A 84 -2.00 -5.90 -2.13
CA ILE A 84 -2.61 -5.82 -0.80
C ILE A 84 -2.58 -7.23 -0.25
N THR A 85 -1.96 -7.42 0.91
CA THR A 85 -1.83 -8.76 1.49
C THR A 85 -2.15 -8.72 2.98
N THR A 86 -2.34 -9.91 3.55
CA THR A 86 -2.40 -10.00 5.00
C THR A 86 -1.02 -9.72 5.58
N ILE A 87 -0.95 -9.31 6.83
CA ILE A 87 0.32 -9.04 7.50
C ILE A 87 1.19 -10.31 7.52
N GLU A 88 0.57 -11.46 7.73
CA GLU A 88 1.30 -12.73 7.72
C GLU A 88 1.97 -12.99 6.37
N LYS A 89 1.25 -12.80 5.27
CA LYS A 89 1.83 -12.96 3.94
C LYS A 89 2.92 -11.94 3.65
N ALA A 90 2.75 -10.72 4.14
CA ALA A 90 3.76 -9.69 3.95
C ALA A 90 5.08 -10.09 4.61
N HIS A 91 5.02 -10.65 5.83
CA HIS A 91 6.22 -11.13 6.51
C HIS A 91 6.92 -12.24 5.74
N LYS A 92 6.14 -13.14 5.14
CA LYS A 92 6.71 -14.20 4.30
C LYS A 92 7.37 -13.63 3.05
N MET A 93 6.78 -12.61 2.46
CA MET A 93 7.37 -11.95 1.30
C MET A 93 8.70 -11.29 1.66
N TYR A 94 8.78 -10.63 2.80
CA TYR A 94 10.04 -10.05 3.26
C TYR A 94 11.12 -11.10 3.44
N GLY A 95 10.76 -12.25 3.95
CA GLY A 95 11.72 -13.33 4.16
C GLY A 95 12.26 -13.94 2.87
N ARG A 96 11.55 -13.76 1.77
CA ARG A 96 11.96 -14.29 0.46
C ARG A 96 12.72 -13.28 -0.39
N LEU A 97 12.59 -12.05 -0.03
CA LEU A 97 13.22 -10.96 -0.76
C LEU A 97 14.55 -10.58 -0.13
#